data_64ba357806754d72a2b26e7e0b281fb7
#
_entry.id   64ba357806754d72a2b26e7e0b281fb7
#
_cell.length_a   1.000
_cell.length_b   1.000
_cell.length_c   1.000
_cell.angle_alpha   90.00
_cell.angle_beta   90.00
_cell.angle_gamma   90.00
#
_symmetry.space_group_name_H-M   'P 1'
#
loop_
_entity.id
_entity.type
_entity.pdbx_description
1 polymer ?
#
loop_
_entity_poly.entity_id
_entity_poly.type
_entity_poly.pdbx_seq_one_letter_code
_entity_poly.pdbx_strand_id
1 'polypeptide(L)'
;VRLPNGKESVREWIHHPGAAAVLPVLPNGNVILVRQFRYPIGQVTLEVPAGKLDVEGEDPLHCARRELSEETGYTAEQYEKLTTIATTVGFSNEYIHLYLARNLSVGKQHTDEDEFVNVVQMPFSDALAMVKSGEIIDSKTIISLMMAQDRLSG
;
A
#
# COMPACT_ATOMS: atom_id res chain seq x y z
N VAL A 1 -2.44 -31.83 2.68
CA VAL A 1 -3.87 -31.58 2.43
C VAL A 1 -4.51 -32.75 1.75
N ARG A 2 -5.78 -33.00 2.03
CA ARG A 2 -6.61 -33.99 1.34
C ARG A 2 -7.36 -33.33 0.19
N LEU A 3 -7.17 -33.87 -1.01
CA LEU A 3 -7.83 -33.35 -2.22
C LEU A 3 -9.29 -33.85 -2.34
N PRO A 4 -10.15 -33.18 -3.16
CA PRO A 4 -11.55 -33.62 -3.37
C PRO A 4 -11.68 -35.04 -3.93
N ASN A 5 -10.68 -35.56 -4.62
CA ASN A 5 -10.63 -36.94 -5.12
C ASN A 5 -10.12 -37.97 -4.08
N GLY A 6 -9.93 -37.56 -2.82
CA GLY A 6 -9.47 -38.39 -1.71
C GLY A 6 -7.95 -38.62 -1.65
N LYS A 7 -7.18 -38.15 -2.64
CA LYS A 7 -5.71 -38.26 -2.61
C LYS A 7 -5.10 -37.21 -1.68
N GLU A 8 -3.90 -37.49 -1.18
CA GLU A 8 -3.12 -36.54 -0.42
C GLU A 8 -2.14 -35.76 -1.32
N SER A 9 -1.85 -34.51 -0.93
CA SER A 9 -0.87 -33.66 -1.60
C SER A 9 -0.27 -32.70 -0.60
N VAL A 10 0.91 -32.19 -0.89
CA VAL A 10 1.60 -31.16 -0.09
C VAL A 10 1.27 -29.76 -0.66
N ARG A 11 1.13 -28.81 0.23
CA ARG A 11 1.03 -27.37 -0.09
C ARG A 11 2.02 -26.63 0.81
N GLU A 12 2.84 -25.82 0.19
CA GLU A 12 3.71 -24.87 0.87
C GLU A 12 3.15 -23.47 0.66
N TRP A 13 3.15 -22.66 1.68
CA TRP A 13 2.63 -21.30 1.61
C TRP A 13 3.27 -20.41 2.66
N ILE A 14 3.29 -19.10 2.38
CA ILE A 14 3.81 -18.07 3.28
C ILE A 14 2.66 -17.57 4.15
N HIS A 15 2.82 -17.68 5.46
CA HIS A 15 1.92 -17.07 6.42
C HIS A 15 2.28 -15.58 6.59
N HIS A 16 1.31 -14.70 6.35
CA HIS A 16 1.48 -13.25 6.45
C HIS A 16 0.37 -12.67 7.35
N PRO A 17 0.69 -11.69 8.25
CA PRO A 17 -0.31 -11.08 9.13
C PRO A 17 -1.35 -10.22 8.38
N GLY A 18 -1.07 -9.88 7.13
CA GLY A 18 -1.77 -8.88 6.37
C GLY A 18 -1.07 -7.53 6.42
N ALA A 19 -1.62 -6.55 5.71
CA ALA A 19 -1.08 -5.20 5.64
C ALA A 19 -2.19 -4.17 5.40
N ALA A 20 -1.88 -2.90 5.64
CA ALA A 20 -2.69 -1.78 5.21
C ALA A 20 -1.83 -0.82 4.39
N ALA A 21 -2.44 -0.21 3.38
CA ALA A 21 -1.81 0.77 2.51
C ALA A 21 -2.73 1.96 2.29
N VAL A 22 -2.17 3.13 2.06
CA VAL A 22 -2.94 4.35 1.92
C VAL A 22 -2.42 5.20 0.78
N LEU A 23 -3.32 5.70 -0.08
CA LEU A 23 -3.03 6.70 -1.10
C LEU A 23 -3.38 8.09 -0.54
N PRO A 24 -2.38 8.89 -0.14
CA PRO A 24 -2.60 10.24 0.36
C PRO A 24 -2.73 11.22 -0.81
N VAL A 25 -3.76 12.05 -0.78
CA VAL A 25 -4.03 13.06 -1.82
C VAL A 25 -4.12 14.44 -1.20
N LEU A 26 -3.29 15.36 -1.69
CA LEU A 26 -3.25 16.76 -1.31
C LEU A 26 -4.39 17.55 -1.96
N PRO A 27 -4.78 18.71 -1.41
CA PRO A 27 -5.85 19.56 -1.97
C PRO A 27 -5.57 20.05 -3.41
N ASN A 28 -4.29 20.12 -3.80
CA ASN A 28 -3.87 20.50 -5.15
C ASN A 28 -3.90 19.34 -6.17
N GLY A 29 -4.40 18.16 -5.76
CA GLY A 29 -4.45 16.96 -6.60
C GLY A 29 -3.14 16.17 -6.71
N ASN A 30 -2.11 16.55 -5.97
CA ASN A 30 -0.90 15.75 -5.90
C ASN A 30 -1.08 14.55 -4.96
N VAL A 31 -0.41 13.46 -5.28
CA VAL A 31 -0.31 12.26 -4.42
C VAL A 31 1.05 12.22 -3.73
N ILE A 32 1.06 11.60 -2.56
CA ILE A 32 2.28 11.30 -1.82
C ILE A 32 2.58 9.82 -2.00
N LEU A 33 3.76 9.54 -2.53
CA LEU A 33 4.28 8.20 -2.71
C LEU A 33 5.62 8.07 -1.98
N VAL A 34 6.09 6.85 -1.83
CA VAL A 34 7.39 6.55 -1.23
C VAL A 34 8.24 5.76 -2.21
N ARG A 35 9.54 6.06 -2.24
CA ARG A 35 10.52 5.32 -3.03
C ARG A 35 11.34 4.46 -2.09
N GLN A 36 11.32 3.15 -2.31
CA GLN A 36 11.95 2.16 -1.45
C GLN A 36 12.65 1.07 -2.28
N PHE A 37 13.82 0.62 -1.84
CA PHE A 37 14.48 -0.54 -2.43
C PHE A 37 13.81 -1.83 -1.96
N ARG A 38 13.42 -2.69 -2.89
CA ARG A 38 12.82 -4.00 -2.61
C ARG A 38 13.79 -5.12 -2.98
N TYR A 39 14.46 -5.66 -1.97
CA TYR A 39 15.48 -6.70 -2.13
C TYR A 39 15.02 -7.92 -2.95
N PRO A 40 13.79 -8.48 -2.76
CA PRO A 40 13.36 -9.68 -3.49
C PRO A 40 13.31 -9.49 -5.02
N ILE A 41 13.11 -8.28 -5.48
CA ILE A 41 13.06 -7.95 -6.93
C ILE A 41 14.27 -7.13 -7.39
N GLY A 42 15.19 -6.80 -6.48
CA GLY A 42 16.48 -6.16 -6.74
C GLY A 42 16.39 -4.75 -7.31
N GLN A 43 15.31 -4.02 -7.05
CA GLN A 43 15.11 -2.68 -7.61
C GLN A 43 14.40 -1.72 -6.66
N VAL A 44 14.50 -0.42 -6.96
CA VAL A 44 13.74 0.62 -6.29
C VAL A 44 12.34 0.70 -6.91
N THR A 45 11.33 0.69 -6.07
CA THR A 45 9.93 0.84 -6.45
C THR A 45 9.34 2.15 -5.95
N LEU A 46 8.32 2.65 -6.64
CA LEU A 46 7.51 3.78 -6.21
C LEU A 46 6.17 3.23 -5.74
N GLU A 47 5.84 3.48 -4.47
CA GLU A 47 4.76 2.81 -3.76
C GLU A 47 3.88 3.78 -2.99
N VAL A 48 2.64 3.40 -2.70
CA VAL A 48 1.85 4.03 -1.64
C VAL A 48 2.41 3.63 -0.28
N PRO A 49 2.40 4.52 0.74
CA PRO A 49 2.75 4.16 2.12
C PRO A 49 1.98 2.94 2.60
N ALA A 50 2.69 1.99 3.22
CA ALA A 50 2.08 0.72 3.64
C ALA A 50 2.92 -0.03 4.67
N GLY A 51 2.27 -0.70 5.61
CA GLY A 51 2.92 -1.57 6.55
C GLY A 51 2.10 -2.76 6.99
N LYS A 52 2.73 -3.65 7.77
CA LYS A 52 2.16 -4.90 8.23
C LYS A 52 1.20 -4.70 9.41
N LEU A 53 0.21 -5.59 9.51
CA LEU A 53 -0.66 -5.75 10.68
C LEU A 53 0.02 -6.66 11.71
N ASP A 54 1.19 -6.26 12.20
CA ASP A 54 2.00 -7.03 13.14
C ASP A 54 1.91 -6.53 14.60
N VAL A 55 1.19 -5.44 14.82
CA VAL A 55 0.82 -4.97 16.16
C VAL A 55 -0.45 -5.69 16.61
N GLU A 56 -0.38 -6.38 17.75
CA GLU A 56 -1.51 -7.16 18.27
C GLU A 56 -2.75 -6.29 18.48
N GLY A 57 -3.87 -6.68 17.86
CA GLY A 57 -5.15 -5.98 17.96
C GLY A 57 -5.28 -4.71 17.13
N GLU A 58 -4.29 -4.37 16.31
CA GLU A 58 -4.36 -3.21 15.41
C GLU A 58 -5.34 -3.47 14.27
N ASP A 59 -6.34 -2.59 14.12
CA ASP A 59 -7.21 -2.66 12.95
C ASP A 59 -6.53 -2.05 11.71
N PRO A 60 -6.93 -2.45 10.49
CA PRO A 60 -6.29 -2.00 9.26
C PRO A 60 -6.30 -0.48 9.03
N LEU A 61 -7.32 0.24 9.49
CA LEU A 61 -7.36 1.69 9.35
C LEU A 61 -6.36 2.36 10.28
N HIS A 62 -6.19 1.83 11.50
CA HIS A 62 -5.20 2.33 12.44
C HIS A 62 -3.79 2.12 11.90
N CYS A 63 -3.49 0.93 11.37
CA CYS A 63 -2.23 0.64 10.66
C CYS A 63 -1.98 1.63 9.51
N ALA A 64 -2.96 1.84 8.62
CA ALA A 64 -2.82 2.80 7.52
C ALA A 64 -2.50 4.24 7.99
N ARG A 65 -3.08 4.67 9.12
CA ARG A 65 -2.81 5.98 9.73
C ARG A 65 -1.40 6.08 10.30
N ARG A 66 -0.96 5.04 11.00
CA ARG A 66 0.37 4.93 11.58
C ARG A 66 1.43 4.98 10.49
N GLU A 67 1.31 4.12 9.47
CA GLU A 67 2.25 4.03 8.35
C GLU A 67 2.32 5.33 7.52
N LEU A 68 1.19 5.99 7.28
CA LEU A 68 1.19 7.30 6.64
C LEU A 68 2.07 8.29 7.40
N SER A 69 1.93 8.32 8.72
CA SER A 69 2.70 9.24 9.58
C SER A 69 4.18 8.86 9.65
N GLU A 70 4.48 7.58 9.83
CA GLU A 70 5.84 7.07 10.00
C GLU A 70 6.66 7.24 8.72
N GLU A 71 6.16 6.75 7.59
CA GLU A 71 6.89 6.77 6.33
C GLU A 71 6.94 8.16 5.66
N THR A 72 5.91 9.00 5.84
CA THR A 72 5.80 10.25 5.08
C THR A 72 5.81 11.51 5.92
N GLY A 73 5.54 11.41 7.21
CA GLY A 73 5.32 12.56 8.10
C GLY A 73 3.96 13.24 7.88
N TYR A 74 3.09 12.73 7.02
CA TYR A 74 1.75 13.28 6.86
C TYR A 74 0.74 12.56 7.76
N THR A 75 -0.25 13.31 8.22
CA THR A 75 -1.48 12.78 8.82
C THR A 75 -2.67 13.22 7.99
N ALA A 76 -3.81 12.54 8.10
CA ALA A 76 -5.02 12.89 7.37
C ALA A 76 -6.25 12.86 8.29
N GLU A 77 -7.24 13.69 7.98
CA GLU A 77 -8.51 13.71 8.71
C GLU A 77 -9.52 12.72 8.13
N GLN A 78 -9.47 12.49 6.81
CA GLN A 78 -10.44 11.68 6.09
C GLN A 78 -9.77 10.45 5.49
N TYR A 79 -10.36 9.27 5.77
CA TYR A 79 -9.96 8.00 5.19
C TYR A 79 -11.18 7.31 4.60
N GLU A 80 -11.05 6.87 3.37
CA GLU A 80 -12.06 6.10 2.65
C GLU A 80 -11.46 4.74 2.27
N LYS A 81 -12.11 3.64 2.63
CA LYS A 81 -11.66 2.32 2.19
C LYS A 81 -11.92 2.15 0.70
N LEU A 82 -10.89 1.88 -0.07
CA LEU A 82 -10.98 1.56 -1.49
C LEU A 82 -11.39 0.11 -1.69
N THR A 83 -10.57 -0.82 -1.17
CA THR A 83 -10.82 -2.26 -1.27
C THR A 83 -9.92 -3.05 -0.33
N THR A 84 -10.03 -4.37 -0.38
CA THR A 84 -9.07 -5.32 0.18
C THR A 84 -8.64 -6.26 -0.95
N ILE A 85 -7.34 -6.45 -1.11
CA ILE A 85 -6.78 -7.32 -2.14
C ILE A 85 -6.08 -8.52 -1.50
N ALA A 86 -6.13 -9.68 -2.17
CA ALA A 86 -5.25 -10.81 -1.91
C ALA A 86 -4.09 -10.75 -2.91
N THR A 87 -2.86 -10.66 -2.43
CA THR A 87 -1.69 -10.36 -3.27
C THR A 87 -1.24 -11.54 -4.12
N THR A 88 -1.15 -12.72 -3.50
CA THR A 88 -0.57 -13.91 -4.11
C THR A 88 -1.35 -15.16 -3.70
N VAL A 89 -2.57 -15.32 -4.18
CA VAL A 89 -3.53 -16.37 -3.79
C VAL A 89 -3.01 -17.81 -3.98
N GLY A 90 -1.94 -17.99 -4.74
CA GLY A 90 -1.36 -19.30 -5.00
C GLY A 90 -0.46 -19.84 -3.88
N PHE A 91 0.17 -18.96 -3.10
CA PHE A 91 1.17 -19.36 -2.11
C PHE A 91 1.31 -18.44 -0.89
N SER A 92 0.43 -17.47 -0.71
CA SER A 92 0.37 -16.64 0.50
C SER A 92 -1.08 -16.33 0.87
N ASN A 93 -1.32 -16.15 2.17
CA ASN A 93 -2.59 -15.66 2.71
C ASN A 93 -2.57 -14.15 2.96
N GLU A 94 -1.67 -13.41 2.34
CA GLU A 94 -1.58 -11.98 2.50
C GLU A 94 -2.80 -11.26 1.93
N TYR A 95 -3.46 -10.47 2.78
CA TYR A 95 -4.44 -9.47 2.39
C TYR A 95 -3.89 -8.08 2.67
N ILE A 96 -4.10 -7.13 1.74
CA ILE A 96 -3.79 -5.72 1.94
C ILE A 96 -5.08 -4.90 1.87
N HIS A 97 -5.32 -4.11 2.91
CA HIS A 97 -6.44 -3.18 2.99
C HIS A 97 -6.01 -1.83 2.41
N LEU A 98 -6.67 -1.37 1.34
CA LEU A 98 -6.32 -0.14 0.62
C LEU A 98 -7.26 1.00 1.01
N TYR A 99 -6.66 2.15 1.35
CA TYR A 99 -7.37 3.36 1.74
C TYR A 99 -6.98 4.55 0.87
N LEU A 100 -7.89 5.50 0.72
CA LEU A 100 -7.66 6.84 0.20
C LEU A 100 -7.67 7.81 1.38
N ALA A 101 -6.65 8.68 1.50
CA ALA A 101 -6.57 9.69 2.54
C ALA A 101 -6.61 11.10 1.95
N ARG A 102 -7.38 11.98 2.60
CA ARG A 102 -7.56 13.39 2.21
C ARG A 102 -7.45 14.30 3.43
N ASN A 103 -7.39 15.62 3.20
CA ASN A 103 -7.20 16.63 4.25
C ASN A 103 -5.92 16.37 5.03
N LEU A 104 -4.81 16.35 4.30
CA LEU A 104 -3.50 16.05 4.85
C LEU A 104 -2.94 17.23 5.64
N SER A 105 -2.28 16.92 6.76
CA SER A 105 -1.47 17.83 7.55
C SER A 105 -0.03 17.33 7.62
N VAL A 106 0.92 18.26 7.62
CA VAL A 106 2.36 17.93 7.64
C VAL A 106 2.85 17.79 9.09
N GLY A 107 3.53 16.71 9.38
CA GLY A 107 4.25 16.44 10.63
C GLY A 107 5.71 16.07 10.37
N LYS A 108 6.27 15.18 11.17
CA LYS A 108 7.62 14.65 11.00
C LYS A 108 7.56 13.18 10.61
N GLN A 109 8.41 12.80 9.66
CA GLN A 109 8.65 11.39 9.31
C GLN A 109 9.41 10.68 10.45
N HIS A 110 9.02 9.44 10.75
CA HIS A 110 9.62 8.59 11.76
C HIS A 110 9.64 7.14 11.27
N THR A 111 10.52 6.84 10.31
CA THR A 111 10.69 5.46 9.81
C THR A 111 11.46 4.61 10.82
N ASP A 112 11.28 3.30 10.75
CA ASP A 112 12.07 2.33 11.49
C ASP A 112 13.56 2.40 11.09
N GLU A 113 14.47 1.93 11.97
CA GLU A 113 15.92 2.06 11.77
C GLU A 113 16.46 1.38 10.50
N ASP A 114 15.76 0.37 10.00
CA ASP A 114 16.09 -0.39 8.79
C ASP A 114 15.26 0.02 7.56
N GLU A 115 14.39 1.03 7.69
CA GLU A 115 13.56 1.54 6.61
C GLU A 115 14.12 2.82 5.99
N PHE A 116 14.63 2.70 4.76
CA PHE A 116 15.14 3.82 3.97
C PHE A 116 14.10 4.23 2.92
N VAL A 117 13.22 5.14 3.31
CA VAL A 117 12.08 5.57 2.51
C VAL A 117 12.23 7.04 2.12
N ASN A 118 12.13 7.32 0.81
CA ASN A 118 12.14 8.70 0.30
C ASN A 118 10.74 9.10 -0.15
N VAL A 119 10.22 10.18 0.45
CA VAL A 119 8.91 10.73 0.09
C VAL A 119 8.98 11.43 -1.27
N VAL A 120 8.03 11.11 -2.14
CA VAL A 120 7.88 11.70 -3.47
C VAL A 120 6.48 12.29 -3.60
N GLN A 121 6.39 13.53 -4.00
CA GLN A 121 5.14 14.21 -4.32
C GLN A 121 5.05 14.42 -5.82
N MET A 122 3.91 14.08 -6.43
CA MET A 122 3.66 14.29 -7.86
C MET A 122 2.17 14.48 -8.16
N PRO A 123 1.82 15.08 -9.31
CA PRO A 123 0.42 15.10 -9.76
C PRO A 123 -0.16 13.69 -9.89
N PHE A 124 -1.43 13.52 -9.52
CA PHE A 124 -2.13 12.24 -9.66
C PHE A 124 -2.12 11.72 -11.11
N SER A 125 -2.24 12.63 -12.09
CA SER A 125 -2.15 12.32 -13.52
C SER A 125 -0.82 11.69 -13.93
N ASP A 126 0.27 12.17 -13.34
CA ASP A 126 1.62 11.69 -13.63
C ASP A 126 1.83 10.29 -13.04
N ALA A 127 1.35 10.07 -11.80
CA ALA A 127 1.35 8.74 -11.19
C ALA A 127 0.55 7.73 -12.03
N LEU A 128 -0.63 8.11 -12.56
CA LEU A 128 -1.40 7.27 -13.49
C LEU A 128 -0.67 7.03 -14.82
N ALA A 129 0.04 8.02 -15.34
CA ALA A 129 0.86 7.83 -16.54
C ALA A 129 1.99 6.83 -16.28
N MET A 130 2.64 6.88 -15.11
CA MET A 130 3.68 5.93 -14.71
C MET A 130 3.15 4.50 -14.51
N VAL A 131 1.88 4.33 -14.10
CA VAL A 131 1.23 3.00 -14.11
C VAL A 131 1.08 2.49 -15.54
N LYS A 132 0.62 3.34 -16.47
CA LYS A 132 0.41 2.96 -17.89
C LYS A 132 1.71 2.68 -18.63
N SER A 133 2.80 3.38 -18.30
CA SER A 133 4.14 3.16 -18.88
C SER A 133 4.86 1.94 -18.29
N GLY A 134 4.38 1.42 -17.15
CA GLY A 134 5.03 0.30 -16.44
C GLY A 134 6.19 0.74 -15.53
N GLU A 135 6.32 2.02 -15.24
CA GLU A 135 7.30 2.52 -14.26
C GLU A 135 6.85 2.25 -12.82
N ILE A 136 5.55 2.37 -12.55
CA ILE A 136 4.95 1.88 -11.30
C ILE A 136 4.49 0.44 -11.52
N ILE A 137 5.14 -0.49 -10.82
CA ILE A 137 4.90 -1.94 -10.95
C ILE A 137 4.30 -2.56 -9.68
N ASP A 138 4.30 -1.85 -8.58
CA ASP A 138 3.77 -2.34 -7.31
C ASP A 138 2.25 -2.48 -7.35
N SER A 139 1.74 -3.69 -7.09
CA SER A 139 0.32 -4.02 -7.27
C SER A 139 -0.62 -3.18 -6.40
N LYS A 140 -0.31 -2.98 -5.11
CA LYS A 140 -1.14 -2.18 -4.21
C LYS A 140 -1.22 -0.72 -4.65
N THR A 141 -0.12 -0.17 -5.18
CA THR A 141 -0.05 1.19 -5.70
C THR A 141 -0.86 1.35 -6.99
N ILE A 142 -0.68 0.43 -7.94
CA ILE A 142 -1.47 0.40 -9.19
C ILE A 142 -2.96 0.37 -8.88
N ILE A 143 -3.39 -0.55 -8.01
CA ILE A 143 -4.81 -0.72 -7.66
C ILE A 143 -5.34 0.52 -6.94
N SER A 144 -4.57 1.06 -5.99
CA SER A 144 -4.97 2.28 -5.26
C SER A 144 -5.18 3.47 -6.21
N LEU A 145 -4.24 3.72 -7.12
CA LEU A 145 -4.33 4.79 -8.12
C LEU A 145 -5.52 4.59 -9.07
N MET A 146 -5.69 3.38 -9.59
CA MET A 146 -6.79 3.07 -10.52
C MET A 146 -8.16 3.20 -9.86
N MET A 147 -8.32 2.73 -8.61
CA MET A 147 -9.59 2.84 -7.89
C MET A 147 -9.89 4.26 -7.40
N ALA A 148 -8.85 5.06 -7.10
CA ALA A 148 -9.02 6.45 -6.70
C ALA A 148 -9.40 7.36 -7.88
N GLN A 149 -9.18 6.97 -9.12
CA GLN A 149 -9.47 7.78 -10.30
C GLN A 149 -10.94 8.25 -10.32
N ASP A 150 -11.88 7.34 -10.10
CA ASP A 150 -13.32 7.65 -10.09
C ASP A 150 -13.74 8.53 -8.89
N ARG A 151 -12.95 8.49 -7.80
CA ARG A 151 -13.20 9.25 -6.56
C ARG A 151 -12.64 10.68 -6.61
N LEU A 152 -11.72 10.93 -7.54
CA LEU A 152 -11.01 12.21 -7.70
C LEU A 152 -11.46 13.00 -8.93
N SER A 153 -12.25 12.36 -9.82
CA SER A 153 -12.76 12.97 -11.07
C SER A 153 -14.11 13.69 -10.90
N GLY A 154 -14.63 13.79 -9.67
CA GLY A 154 -15.91 14.41 -9.32
C GLY A 154 -15.79 15.84 -8.84
#